data_4ea6c297bd6969636813a2ba99f96e70
#
_entry.id   4ea6c297bd6969636813a2ba99f96e70
#
_cell.length_a   1.000
_cell.length_b   1.000
_cell.length_c   1.000
_cell.angle_alpha   90.00
_cell.angle_beta   90.00
_cell.angle_gamma   90.00
#
_symmetry.space_group_name_H-M   'P 1'
#
loop_
_entity.id
_entity.type
_entity.pdbx_description
1 polymer ?
#
loop_
_entity_poly.entity_id
_entity_poly.type
_entity_poly.pdbx_seq_one_letter_code
_entity_poly.pdbx_strand_id
1 'polypeptide(L)'
;QFIENNPGRFTFPQPPDFIGVSFLKQVLIELTNSHPALYSPVDEADFDAITAPLWAWLDAAKPYLWRRGTAYPQNYSVLRQLLGDSEIDIAMAFNPADASAAIARGELPDSVRTYIHDSGTLANVHFLAIPFNAAAAEGAQIVANFMLSPEAQIKKADSRIWGDPTVLSLPRLNAADQAGFMALPRGIATLSDAELGRSLAEPHPSWAQRLEMAWKQRYASGQ
;
A
#
# COMPACT_ATOMS: atom_id res chain seq x y z
N GLN A 1 -0.03 16.88 -12.99
CA GLN A 1 0.30 16.74 -14.43
C GLN A 1 -0.36 15.51 -15.08
N PHE A 2 -0.16 14.24 -14.55
CA PHE A 2 -0.84 13.06 -15.14
C PHE A 2 -2.37 13.20 -15.09
N ILE A 3 -2.95 13.46 -13.91
CA ILE A 3 -4.40 13.53 -13.70
C ILE A 3 -5.06 14.68 -14.47
N GLU A 4 -4.38 15.79 -14.66
CA GLU A 4 -4.84 16.93 -15.46
C GLU A 4 -4.87 16.61 -16.95
N ASN A 5 -3.85 15.87 -17.43
CA ASN A 5 -3.76 15.45 -18.81
C ASN A 5 -4.67 14.24 -19.15
N ASN A 6 -5.08 13.48 -18.13
CA ASN A 6 -5.90 12.29 -18.24
C ASN A 6 -7.08 12.34 -17.26
N PRO A 7 -8.02 13.28 -17.43
CA PRO A 7 -9.11 13.45 -16.49
C PRO A 7 -10.00 12.20 -16.41
N GLY A 8 -10.36 11.83 -15.19
CA GLY A 8 -11.15 10.65 -14.92
C GLY A 8 -10.36 9.33 -14.84
N ARG A 9 -9.05 9.35 -15.11
CA ARG A 9 -8.23 8.14 -15.20
C ARG A 9 -7.47 7.77 -13.91
N PHE A 10 -7.77 8.45 -12.81
CA PHE A 10 -7.17 8.20 -11.50
C PHE A 10 -8.19 8.37 -10.37
N THR A 11 -8.09 7.52 -9.36
CA THR A 11 -8.79 7.64 -8.08
C THR A 11 -8.05 6.85 -7.00
N PHE A 12 -8.55 6.91 -5.78
CA PHE A 12 -8.07 6.14 -4.62
C PHE A 12 -9.26 5.67 -3.78
N PRO A 13 -9.12 4.59 -2.98
CA PRO A 13 -10.21 4.13 -2.12
C PRO A 13 -10.54 5.17 -1.05
N GLN A 14 -11.81 5.29 -0.73
CA GLN A 14 -12.23 6.21 0.34
C GLN A 14 -11.74 5.72 1.71
N PRO A 15 -11.23 6.61 2.58
CA PRO A 15 -11.06 6.27 3.99
C PRO A 15 -12.38 5.79 4.63
N PRO A 16 -12.37 4.75 5.50
CA PRO A 16 -11.22 4.23 6.23
C PRO A 16 -10.46 3.09 5.54
N ASP A 17 -10.67 2.82 4.24
CA ASP A 17 -9.88 1.79 3.57
C ASP A 17 -8.38 2.03 3.77
N PHE A 18 -7.64 0.94 4.07
CA PHE A 18 -6.22 0.99 4.37
C PHE A 18 -5.40 1.63 3.24
N ILE A 19 -5.68 1.30 1.98
CA ILE A 19 -4.99 1.86 0.81
C ILE A 19 -5.33 3.35 0.68
N GLY A 20 -6.60 3.72 0.91
CA GLY A 20 -7.04 5.11 0.86
C GLY A 20 -6.33 6.00 1.90
N VAL A 21 -6.26 5.53 3.15
CA VAL A 21 -5.53 6.25 4.21
C VAL A 21 -4.03 6.30 3.91
N SER A 22 -3.46 5.22 3.37
CA SER A 22 -2.04 5.17 3.00
C SER A 22 -1.72 6.10 1.84
N PHE A 23 -2.64 6.25 0.88
CA PHE A 23 -2.52 7.27 -0.16
C PHE A 23 -2.44 8.68 0.43
N LEU A 24 -3.33 9.03 1.36
CA LEU A 24 -3.28 10.35 2.03
C LEU A 24 -1.95 10.57 2.76
N LYS A 25 -1.45 9.54 3.46
CA LYS A 25 -0.14 9.60 4.14
C LYS A 25 1.01 9.79 3.14
N GLN A 26 1.03 9.03 2.05
CA GLN A 26 2.07 9.16 1.02
C GLN A 26 2.08 10.57 0.42
N VAL A 27 0.92 11.09 0.01
CA VAL A 27 0.82 12.45 -0.54
C VAL A 27 1.24 13.50 0.47
N LEU A 28 0.86 13.35 1.75
CA LEU A 28 1.27 14.27 2.81
C LEU A 28 2.79 14.26 3.01
N ILE A 29 3.41 13.08 3.05
CA ILE A 29 4.88 12.95 3.14
C ILE A 29 5.57 13.66 1.98
N GLU A 30 5.12 13.45 0.75
CA GLU A 30 5.66 14.09 -0.45
C GLU A 30 5.55 15.61 -0.38
N LEU A 31 4.35 16.13 -0.12
CA LEU A 31 4.08 17.56 -0.13
C LEU A 31 4.74 18.33 1.03
N THR A 32 5.05 17.64 2.13
CA THR A 32 5.70 18.20 3.30
C THR A 32 7.19 17.86 3.41
N ASN A 33 7.74 17.16 2.41
CA ASN A 33 9.11 16.66 2.42
C ASN A 33 9.44 15.89 3.72
N SER A 34 8.59 14.92 4.08
CA SER A 34 8.72 14.10 5.30
C SER A 34 8.80 14.94 6.58
N HIS A 35 7.86 15.87 6.79
CA HIS A 35 7.85 16.77 7.95
C HIS A 35 8.04 15.99 9.26
N PRO A 36 8.98 16.38 10.15
CA PRO A 36 9.32 15.60 11.35
C PRO A 36 8.14 15.31 12.28
N ALA A 37 7.17 16.20 12.38
CA ALA A 37 5.98 16.02 13.21
C ALA A 37 5.12 14.80 12.80
N LEU A 38 5.22 14.34 11.57
CA LEU A 38 4.51 13.15 11.12
C LEU A 38 4.89 11.87 11.90
N TYR A 39 6.07 11.84 12.49
CA TYR A 39 6.62 10.68 13.21
C TYR A 39 6.41 10.76 14.73
N SER A 40 5.67 11.77 15.20
CA SER A 40 5.24 11.95 16.59
C SER A 40 3.71 11.94 16.67
N PRO A 41 3.11 11.74 17.85
CA PRO A 41 1.67 11.90 18.03
C PRO A 41 1.20 13.23 17.45
N VAL A 42 0.03 13.21 16.79
CA VAL A 42 -0.53 14.41 16.20
C VAL A 42 -0.77 15.49 17.26
N ASP A 43 -0.30 16.70 16.99
CA ASP A 43 -0.67 17.89 17.76
C ASP A 43 -1.83 18.58 17.03
N GLU A 44 -2.96 18.72 17.72
CA GLU A 44 -4.16 19.34 17.15
C GLU A 44 -3.94 20.82 16.79
N ALA A 45 -3.02 21.50 17.48
CA ALA A 45 -2.69 22.89 17.16
C ALA A 45 -1.97 23.05 15.82
N ASP A 46 -1.15 22.05 15.42
CA ASP A 46 -0.35 22.10 14.21
C ASP A 46 -0.98 21.30 13.05
N PHE A 47 -1.99 20.47 13.32
CA PHE A 47 -2.56 19.56 12.33
C PHE A 47 -3.00 20.27 11.05
N ASP A 48 -3.77 21.34 11.17
CA ASP A 48 -4.30 22.07 10.02
C ASP A 48 -3.18 22.70 9.19
N ALA A 49 -2.16 23.27 9.83
CA ALA A 49 -1.02 23.86 9.13
C ALA A 49 -0.20 22.83 8.37
N ILE A 50 0.09 21.67 8.99
CA ILE A 50 0.86 20.59 8.38
C ILE A 50 0.09 19.94 7.24
N THR A 51 -1.23 19.78 7.36
CA THR A 51 -2.06 19.10 6.34
C THR A 51 -2.58 20.04 5.25
N ALA A 52 -2.45 21.35 5.40
CA ALA A 52 -2.92 22.33 4.40
C ALA A 52 -2.46 22.04 2.95
N PRO A 53 -1.19 21.66 2.69
CA PRO A 53 -0.76 21.31 1.33
C PRO A 53 -1.49 20.10 0.75
N LEU A 54 -1.78 19.10 1.59
CA LEU A 54 -2.53 17.90 1.17
C LEU A 54 -3.95 18.26 0.70
N TRP A 55 -4.65 19.05 1.51
CA TRP A 55 -6.03 19.43 1.19
C TRP A 55 -6.09 20.35 -0.03
N ALA A 56 -5.19 21.32 -0.13
CA ALA A 56 -5.09 22.17 -1.31
C ALA A 56 -4.83 21.36 -2.60
N TRP A 57 -3.95 20.36 -2.52
CA TRP A 57 -3.68 19.47 -3.64
C TRP A 57 -4.90 18.60 -4.00
N LEU A 58 -5.58 18.02 -3.01
CA LEU A 58 -6.78 17.20 -3.24
C LEU A 58 -7.93 18.03 -3.84
N ASP A 59 -8.15 19.26 -3.35
CA ASP A 59 -9.18 20.15 -3.88
C ASP A 59 -8.90 20.52 -5.34
N ALA A 60 -7.64 20.80 -5.68
CA ALA A 60 -7.23 21.05 -7.06
C ALA A 60 -7.33 19.81 -7.96
N ALA A 61 -7.01 18.63 -7.42
CA ALA A 61 -7.06 17.36 -8.14
C ALA A 61 -8.50 16.84 -8.37
N LYS A 62 -9.41 17.13 -7.44
CA LYS A 62 -10.76 16.57 -7.39
C LYS A 62 -11.53 16.62 -8.71
N PRO A 63 -11.56 17.75 -9.47
CA PRO A 63 -12.28 17.82 -10.74
C PRO A 63 -11.76 16.84 -11.81
N TYR A 64 -10.52 16.40 -11.67
CA TYR A 64 -9.83 15.51 -12.61
C TYR A 64 -9.82 14.06 -12.19
N LEU A 65 -10.31 13.74 -10.98
CA LEU A 65 -10.43 12.36 -10.51
C LEU A 65 -11.56 11.63 -11.23
N TRP A 66 -11.53 10.30 -11.16
CA TRP A 66 -12.62 9.44 -11.60
C TRP A 66 -13.96 9.95 -11.04
N ARG A 67 -14.99 9.99 -11.90
CA ARG A 67 -16.29 10.60 -11.59
C ARG A 67 -16.21 12.02 -11.02
N ARG A 68 -15.15 12.76 -11.38
CA ARG A 68 -14.91 14.13 -10.91
C ARG A 68 -14.82 14.24 -9.38
N GLY A 69 -14.34 13.18 -8.71
CA GLY A 69 -14.24 13.14 -7.25
C GLY A 69 -15.56 13.24 -6.51
N THR A 70 -16.70 12.88 -7.16
CA THR A 70 -18.01 12.80 -6.51
C THR A 70 -18.28 11.41 -5.94
N ALA A 71 -17.49 10.41 -6.33
CA ALA A 71 -17.52 9.06 -5.81
C ALA A 71 -16.11 8.50 -5.73
N TYR A 72 -15.90 7.60 -4.79
CA TYR A 72 -14.62 6.93 -4.55
C TYR A 72 -14.85 5.42 -4.41
N PRO A 73 -13.90 4.57 -4.84
CA PRO A 73 -13.97 3.13 -4.59
C PRO A 73 -14.09 2.84 -3.09
N GLN A 74 -14.94 1.90 -2.71
CA GLN A 74 -15.12 1.57 -1.29
C GLN A 74 -13.88 0.92 -0.65
N ASN A 75 -13.10 0.20 -1.48
CA ASN A 75 -11.94 -0.55 -1.02
C ASN A 75 -10.99 -0.85 -2.19
N TYR A 76 -9.86 -1.48 -1.83
CA TYR A 76 -8.83 -1.90 -2.77
C TYR A 76 -9.35 -2.83 -3.88
N SER A 77 -10.24 -3.77 -3.57
CA SER A 77 -10.76 -4.72 -4.58
C SER A 77 -11.53 -4.00 -5.69
N VAL A 78 -12.34 -3.00 -5.31
CA VAL A 78 -13.06 -2.15 -6.28
C VAL A 78 -12.08 -1.30 -7.09
N LEU A 79 -11.05 -0.72 -6.45
CA LEU A 79 -10.02 0.03 -7.17
C LEU A 79 -9.33 -0.82 -8.23
N ARG A 80 -8.96 -2.06 -7.88
CA ARG A 80 -8.29 -2.99 -8.79
C ARG A 80 -9.21 -3.42 -9.94
N GLN A 81 -10.52 -3.61 -9.67
CA GLN A 81 -11.50 -3.87 -10.71
C GLN A 81 -11.57 -2.72 -11.71
N LEU A 82 -11.63 -1.46 -11.25
CA LEU A 82 -11.63 -0.29 -12.14
C LEU A 82 -10.40 -0.25 -13.05
N LEU A 83 -9.23 -0.66 -12.55
CA LEU A 83 -8.02 -0.80 -13.36
C LEU A 83 -8.17 -1.92 -14.40
N GLY A 84 -8.69 -3.09 -14.01
CA GLY A 84 -8.94 -4.21 -14.91
C GLY A 84 -9.94 -3.87 -16.01
N ASP A 85 -11.00 -3.13 -15.66
CA ASP A 85 -12.03 -2.67 -16.59
C ASP A 85 -11.58 -1.46 -17.44
N SER A 86 -10.32 -1.02 -17.26
CA SER A 86 -9.76 0.14 -17.95
C SER A 86 -10.54 1.45 -17.71
N GLU A 87 -11.23 1.58 -16.57
CA GLU A 87 -11.83 2.84 -16.15
C GLU A 87 -10.80 3.81 -15.58
N ILE A 88 -9.72 3.29 -15.00
CA ILE A 88 -8.57 4.06 -14.51
C ILE A 88 -7.27 3.49 -15.06
N ASP A 89 -6.20 4.28 -15.05
CA ASP A 89 -4.88 3.89 -15.55
C ASP A 89 -3.87 3.65 -14.44
N ILE A 90 -4.13 4.14 -13.23
CA ILE A 90 -3.24 4.02 -12.07
C ILE A 90 -4.03 3.54 -10.87
N ALA A 91 -3.54 2.48 -10.23
CA ALA A 91 -4.00 1.98 -8.94
C ALA A 91 -2.82 1.79 -7.98
N MET A 92 -3.11 1.71 -6.69
CA MET A 92 -2.12 1.49 -5.64
C MET A 92 -2.25 0.08 -5.07
N ALA A 93 -1.13 -0.53 -4.71
CA ALA A 93 -1.07 -1.79 -3.99
C ALA A 93 0.11 -1.79 -3.02
N PHE A 94 0.00 -2.55 -1.92
CA PHE A 94 1.12 -2.78 -0.99
C PHE A 94 1.91 -4.04 -1.33
N ASN A 95 1.30 -4.98 -2.06
CA ASN A 95 2.01 -6.18 -2.49
C ASN A 95 2.71 -5.92 -3.82
N PRO A 96 4.06 -5.96 -3.88
CA PRO A 96 4.82 -5.72 -5.10
C PRO A 96 4.52 -6.71 -6.22
N ALA A 97 4.02 -7.90 -5.90
CA ALA A 97 3.68 -8.94 -6.88
C ALA A 97 2.19 -8.94 -7.29
N ASP A 98 1.36 -8.05 -6.75
CA ASP A 98 -0.09 -8.06 -6.99
C ASP A 98 -0.44 -7.94 -8.47
N ALA A 99 0.18 -6.98 -9.17
CA ALA A 99 -0.05 -6.80 -10.61
C ALA A 99 0.34 -8.04 -11.42
N SER A 100 1.50 -8.65 -11.13
CA SER A 100 1.94 -9.89 -11.79
C SER A 100 1.01 -11.06 -11.54
N ALA A 101 0.53 -11.22 -10.31
CA ALA A 101 -0.42 -12.26 -9.94
C ALA A 101 -1.77 -12.05 -10.64
N ALA A 102 -2.25 -10.81 -10.73
CA ALA A 102 -3.48 -10.48 -11.43
C ALA A 102 -3.38 -10.68 -12.95
N ILE A 103 -2.24 -10.35 -13.57
CA ILE A 103 -1.96 -10.64 -14.97
C ILE A 103 -1.99 -12.16 -15.21
N ALA A 104 -1.33 -12.93 -14.35
CA ALA A 104 -1.29 -14.40 -14.48
C ALA A 104 -2.68 -15.06 -14.39
N ARG A 105 -3.63 -14.41 -13.69
CA ARG A 105 -5.04 -14.86 -13.61
C ARG A 105 -5.94 -14.28 -14.70
N GLY A 106 -5.40 -13.44 -15.59
CA GLY A 106 -6.18 -12.76 -16.63
C GLY A 106 -7.10 -11.64 -16.12
N GLU A 107 -6.85 -11.14 -14.91
CA GLU A 107 -7.62 -10.06 -14.28
C GLU A 107 -7.10 -8.66 -14.68
N LEU A 108 -5.85 -8.58 -15.11
CA LEU A 108 -5.22 -7.37 -15.63
C LEU A 108 -4.54 -7.66 -16.99
N PRO A 109 -4.48 -6.69 -17.89
CA PRO A 109 -3.75 -6.82 -19.13
C PRO A 109 -2.23 -6.93 -18.88
N ASP A 110 -1.53 -7.62 -19.77
CA ASP A 110 -0.08 -7.84 -19.70
C ASP A 110 0.76 -6.56 -19.89
N SER A 111 0.13 -5.47 -20.27
CA SER A 111 0.75 -4.14 -20.38
C SER A 111 0.90 -3.42 -19.03
N VAL A 112 0.24 -3.87 -17.98
CA VAL A 112 0.33 -3.26 -16.63
C VAL A 112 1.74 -3.42 -16.08
N ARG A 113 2.26 -2.35 -15.47
CA ARG A 113 3.58 -2.32 -14.82
C ARG A 113 3.49 -1.67 -13.46
N THR A 114 4.33 -2.11 -12.54
CA THR A 114 4.50 -1.50 -11.22
C THR A 114 5.57 -0.41 -11.30
N TYR A 115 5.36 0.67 -10.59
CA TYR A 115 6.37 1.71 -10.34
C TYR A 115 6.31 2.15 -8.88
N ILE A 116 7.32 2.82 -8.42
CA ILE A 116 7.42 3.41 -7.07
C ILE A 116 7.77 4.89 -7.20
N HIS A 117 7.56 5.64 -6.12
CA HIS A 117 7.89 7.06 -6.08
C HIS A 117 9.40 7.27 -5.92
N ASP A 118 9.96 8.29 -6.59
CA ASP A 118 11.39 8.62 -6.57
C ASP A 118 11.89 8.98 -5.15
N SER A 119 11.04 9.64 -4.34
CA SER A 119 11.32 9.98 -2.94
C SER A 119 11.27 8.79 -1.99
N GLY A 120 10.74 7.66 -2.45
CA GLY A 120 10.45 6.46 -1.70
C GLY A 120 8.95 6.23 -1.53
N THR A 121 8.59 5.02 -1.12
CA THR A 121 7.20 4.60 -0.97
C THR A 121 6.98 4.03 0.43
N LEU A 122 5.84 4.32 1.04
CA LEU A 122 5.43 3.69 2.29
C LEU A 122 5.48 2.17 2.15
N ALA A 123 6.17 1.52 3.08
CA ALA A 123 6.25 0.07 3.16
C ALA A 123 5.49 -0.44 4.36
N ASN A 124 5.02 -1.67 4.26
CA ASN A 124 4.30 -2.35 5.31
C ASN A 124 4.97 -3.66 5.68
N VAL A 125 4.81 -4.08 6.93
CA VAL A 125 5.28 -5.35 7.46
C VAL A 125 4.14 -6.03 8.20
N HIS A 126 3.94 -7.33 7.94
CA HIS A 126 2.96 -8.13 8.66
C HIS A 126 3.52 -8.59 10.01
N PHE A 127 2.74 -8.43 11.04
CA PHE A 127 3.07 -8.87 12.39
C PHE A 127 2.09 -9.93 12.88
N LEU A 128 2.60 -10.89 13.66
CA LEU A 128 1.79 -11.82 14.44
C LEU A 128 1.82 -11.39 15.90
N ALA A 129 0.67 -11.29 16.52
CA ALA A 129 0.55 -10.98 17.95
C ALA A 129 -0.24 -12.07 18.67
N ILE A 130 0.22 -12.45 19.84
CA ILE A 130 -0.48 -13.38 20.73
C ILE A 130 -1.07 -12.55 21.86
N PRO A 131 -2.41 -12.41 21.97
CA PRO A 131 -3.04 -11.69 23.07
C PRO A 131 -2.64 -12.27 24.42
N PHE A 132 -2.50 -11.43 25.45
CA PHE A 132 -2.08 -11.85 26.79
C PHE A 132 -3.04 -12.87 27.43
N ASN A 133 -4.30 -12.88 27.02
CA ASN A 133 -5.34 -13.79 27.49
C ASN A 133 -5.63 -14.95 26.52
N ALA A 134 -4.71 -15.24 25.61
CA ALA A 134 -4.89 -16.36 24.67
C ALA A 134 -4.92 -17.69 25.42
N ALA A 135 -5.96 -18.48 25.21
CA ALA A 135 -6.12 -19.81 25.84
C ALA A 135 -5.10 -20.84 25.36
N ALA A 136 -4.53 -20.67 24.16
CA ALA A 136 -3.57 -21.58 23.53
C ALA A 136 -2.28 -20.83 23.11
N ALA A 137 -1.69 -20.06 24.01
CA ALA A 137 -0.52 -19.25 23.73
C ALA A 137 0.68 -20.05 23.21
N GLU A 138 0.92 -21.25 23.76
CA GLU A 138 2.00 -22.15 23.32
C GLU A 138 1.78 -22.65 21.88
N GLY A 139 0.55 -23.05 21.56
CA GLY A 139 0.19 -23.42 20.19
C GLY A 139 0.35 -22.27 19.21
N ALA A 140 -0.03 -21.05 19.62
CA ALA A 140 0.15 -19.84 18.82
C ALA A 140 1.63 -19.52 18.56
N GLN A 141 2.52 -19.75 19.54
CA GLN A 141 3.98 -19.60 19.35
C GLN A 141 4.53 -20.59 18.32
N ILE A 142 4.05 -21.85 18.33
CA ILE A 142 4.46 -22.86 17.34
C ILE A 142 4.05 -22.39 15.94
N VAL A 143 2.81 -21.91 15.77
CA VAL A 143 2.33 -21.40 14.47
C VAL A 143 3.15 -20.17 14.04
N ALA A 144 3.40 -19.22 14.94
CA ALA A 144 4.20 -18.04 14.63
C ALA A 144 5.62 -18.43 14.19
N ASN A 145 6.24 -19.39 14.88
CA ASN A 145 7.56 -19.89 14.50
C ASN A 145 7.53 -20.60 13.14
N PHE A 146 6.51 -21.40 12.85
CA PHE A 146 6.33 -22.03 11.53
C PHE A 146 6.19 -20.98 10.43
N MET A 147 5.42 -19.90 10.66
CA MET A 147 5.25 -18.83 9.67
C MET A 147 6.56 -18.08 9.35
N LEU A 148 7.56 -18.14 10.22
CA LEU A 148 8.91 -17.62 10.00
C LEU A 148 9.87 -18.67 9.37
N SER A 149 9.42 -19.89 9.14
CA SER A 149 10.27 -20.91 8.49
C SER A 149 10.52 -20.56 7.02
N PRO A 150 11.68 -20.95 6.45
CA PRO A 150 11.93 -20.76 5.01
C PRO A 150 10.84 -21.38 4.13
N GLU A 151 10.33 -22.57 4.49
CA GLU A 151 9.24 -23.23 3.76
C GLU A 151 7.98 -22.35 3.68
N ALA A 152 7.51 -21.82 4.79
CA ALA A 152 6.32 -20.98 4.83
C ALA A 152 6.56 -19.65 4.09
N GLN A 153 7.75 -19.06 4.25
CA GLN A 153 8.12 -17.81 3.61
C GLN A 153 8.31 -17.94 2.10
N ILE A 154 8.80 -19.06 1.59
CA ILE A 154 8.85 -19.38 0.15
C ILE A 154 7.44 -19.42 -0.42
N LYS A 155 6.50 -20.13 0.26
CA LYS A 155 5.09 -20.16 -0.17
C LYS A 155 4.44 -18.80 -0.15
N LYS A 156 4.73 -17.98 0.88
CA LYS A 156 4.24 -16.60 1.00
C LYS A 156 4.75 -15.73 -0.16
N ALA A 157 6.01 -15.86 -0.55
CA ALA A 157 6.63 -15.08 -1.60
C ALA A 157 6.25 -15.53 -3.02
N ASP A 158 5.69 -16.74 -3.19
CA ASP A 158 5.24 -17.23 -4.50
C ASP A 158 4.04 -16.41 -5.01
N SER A 159 4.21 -15.69 -6.12
CA SER A 159 3.17 -14.86 -6.72
C SER A 159 1.92 -15.64 -7.18
N ARG A 160 2.03 -16.96 -7.34
CA ARG A 160 0.90 -17.85 -7.65
C ARG A 160 0.04 -18.15 -6.41
N ILE A 161 0.56 -17.92 -5.20
CA ILE A 161 -0.10 -18.20 -3.92
C ILE A 161 -0.47 -16.88 -3.24
N TRP A 162 0.52 -16.05 -2.89
CA TRP A 162 0.33 -14.75 -2.26
C TRP A 162 1.18 -13.65 -2.90
N GLY A 163 2.48 -13.90 -3.10
CA GLY A 163 3.41 -12.95 -3.72
C GLY A 163 3.93 -11.86 -2.77
N ASP A 164 3.72 -12.02 -1.48
CA ASP A 164 4.18 -11.05 -0.49
C ASP A 164 5.65 -11.32 -0.10
N PRO A 165 6.54 -10.33 -0.13
CA PRO A 165 7.97 -10.52 0.10
C PRO A 165 8.30 -11.19 1.44
N THR A 166 9.41 -11.92 1.48
CA THR A 166 9.88 -12.56 2.72
C THR A 166 10.40 -11.53 3.72
N VAL A 167 10.21 -11.81 5.00
CA VAL A 167 10.84 -11.08 6.11
C VAL A 167 12.21 -11.65 6.52
N LEU A 168 12.62 -12.76 5.89
CA LEU A 168 13.90 -13.41 6.18
C LEU A 168 15.06 -12.71 5.46
N SER A 169 16.20 -12.65 6.13
CA SER A 169 17.45 -12.22 5.52
C SER A 169 18.03 -13.34 4.66
N LEU A 170 17.80 -13.28 3.34
CA LEU A 170 18.24 -14.33 2.41
C LEU A 170 19.71 -14.71 2.55
N PRO A 171 20.67 -13.76 2.70
CA PRO A 171 22.08 -14.13 2.87
C PRO A 171 22.41 -14.95 4.13
N ARG A 172 21.50 -14.99 5.11
CA ARG A 172 21.66 -15.74 6.36
C ARG A 172 21.07 -17.15 6.29
N LEU A 173 20.36 -17.48 5.22
CA LEU A 173 19.77 -18.81 5.00
C LEU A 173 20.82 -19.76 4.45
N ASN A 174 20.57 -21.08 4.60
CA ASN A 174 21.38 -22.09 3.93
C ASN A 174 21.19 -22.07 2.40
N ALA A 175 22.09 -22.69 1.65
CA ALA A 175 22.10 -22.65 0.19
C ALA A 175 20.82 -23.24 -0.45
N ALA A 176 20.20 -24.25 0.17
CA ALA A 176 18.98 -24.88 -0.35
C ALA A 176 17.78 -23.93 -0.23
N ASP A 177 17.63 -23.26 0.92
CA ASP A 177 16.56 -22.27 1.13
C ASP A 177 16.74 -21.05 0.23
N GLN A 178 17.98 -20.54 0.08
CA GLN A 178 18.27 -19.46 -0.88
C GLN A 178 17.86 -19.85 -2.31
N ALA A 179 18.21 -21.05 -2.74
CA ALA A 179 17.83 -21.57 -4.06
C ALA A 179 16.31 -21.65 -4.22
N GLY A 180 15.56 -22.02 -3.16
CA GLY A 180 14.11 -22.03 -3.14
C GLY A 180 13.51 -20.65 -3.45
N PHE A 181 14.02 -19.57 -2.83
CA PHE A 181 13.59 -18.19 -3.13
C PHE A 181 13.98 -17.75 -4.54
N MET A 182 15.19 -18.09 -4.99
CA MET A 182 15.67 -17.74 -6.34
C MET A 182 14.87 -18.44 -7.46
N ALA A 183 14.27 -19.59 -7.19
CA ALA A 183 13.45 -20.33 -8.14
C ALA A 183 12.02 -19.78 -8.28
N LEU A 184 11.61 -18.83 -7.44
CA LEU A 184 10.26 -18.25 -7.50
C LEU A 184 10.07 -17.42 -8.78
N PRO A 185 8.90 -17.58 -9.46
CA PRO A 185 8.59 -16.75 -10.62
C PRO A 185 8.37 -15.30 -10.19
N ARG A 186 9.09 -14.37 -10.79
CA ARG A 186 8.96 -12.95 -10.44
C ARG A 186 7.74 -12.29 -11.09
N GLY A 187 7.34 -12.74 -12.25
CA GLY A 187 6.26 -12.11 -13.02
C GLY A 187 6.68 -10.80 -13.71
N ILE A 188 5.94 -10.45 -14.75
CA ILE A 188 6.30 -9.37 -15.69
C ILE A 188 6.20 -7.96 -15.09
N ALA A 189 5.33 -7.77 -14.10
CA ALA A 189 5.05 -6.49 -13.46
C ALA A 189 5.69 -6.34 -12.07
N THR A 190 6.43 -7.36 -11.58
CA THR A 190 7.06 -7.32 -10.25
C THR A 190 8.45 -6.71 -10.35
N LEU A 191 8.70 -5.64 -9.60
CA LEU A 191 10.01 -5.00 -9.49
C LEU A 191 11.02 -5.89 -8.76
N SER A 192 12.29 -5.75 -9.11
CA SER A 192 13.39 -6.36 -8.35
C SER A 192 13.60 -5.64 -7.01
N ASP A 193 14.30 -6.27 -6.08
CA ASP A 193 14.64 -5.64 -4.79
C ASP A 193 15.42 -4.32 -4.97
N ALA A 194 16.26 -4.24 -6.00
CA ALA A 194 16.98 -3.03 -6.35
C ALA A 194 16.06 -1.92 -6.91
N GLU A 195 15.01 -2.28 -7.62
CA GLU A 195 14.03 -1.36 -8.19
C GLU A 195 12.96 -0.93 -7.16
N LEU A 196 12.74 -1.71 -6.10
CA LEU A 196 11.80 -1.33 -5.02
C LEU A 196 12.24 -0.07 -4.26
N GLY A 197 13.51 0.34 -4.39
CA GLY A 197 13.99 1.62 -3.92
C GLY A 197 13.89 1.80 -2.39
N ARG A 198 13.71 3.05 -1.98
CA ARG A 198 13.68 3.42 -0.56
C ARG A 198 12.28 3.23 0.04
N SER A 199 12.22 2.47 1.13
CA SER A 199 11.03 2.43 1.98
C SER A 199 10.96 3.66 2.89
N LEU A 200 9.80 4.30 2.94
CA LEU A 200 9.51 5.39 3.88
C LEU A 200 8.92 4.82 5.17
N ALA A 201 9.27 5.47 6.28
CA ALA A 201 8.66 5.16 7.56
C ALA A 201 7.19 5.60 7.60
N GLU A 202 6.35 4.81 8.26
CA GLU A 202 4.97 5.17 8.51
C GLU A 202 4.89 6.37 9.47
N PRO A 203 4.02 7.34 9.21
CA PRO A 203 3.66 8.34 10.20
C PRO A 203 3.10 7.71 11.47
N HIS A 204 3.20 8.42 12.58
CA HIS A 204 2.62 7.95 13.85
C HIS A 204 1.12 7.57 13.67
N PRO A 205 0.62 6.50 14.26
CA PRO A 205 -0.75 5.99 14.01
C PRO A 205 -1.87 7.02 14.21
N SER A 206 -1.70 8.00 15.08
CA SER A 206 -2.68 9.08 15.30
C SER A 206 -2.93 9.92 14.04
N TRP A 207 -1.95 10.05 13.13
CA TRP A 207 -2.12 10.75 11.86
C TRP A 207 -3.12 10.04 10.95
N ALA A 208 -3.09 8.71 10.89
CA ALA A 208 -4.03 7.93 10.08
C ALA A 208 -5.48 8.23 10.50
N GLN A 209 -5.75 8.19 11.80
CA GLN A 209 -7.07 8.45 12.35
C GLN A 209 -7.54 9.90 12.09
N ARG A 210 -6.64 10.88 12.29
CA ARG A 210 -6.98 12.29 12.07
C ARG A 210 -7.18 12.63 10.58
N LEU A 211 -6.37 12.08 9.69
CA LEU A 211 -6.54 12.23 8.24
C LEU A 211 -7.85 11.63 7.76
N GLU A 212 -8.22 10.44 8.25
CA GLU A 212 -9.52 9.81 7.96
C GLU A 212 -10.69 10.72 8.35
N MET A 213 -10.67 11.24 9.58
CA MET A 213 -11.73 12.13 10.07
C MET A 213 -11.83 13.41 9.23
N ALA A 214 -10.69 14.06 8.94
CA ALA A 214 -10.64 15.28 8.15
C ALA A 214 -11.10 15.05 6.70
N TRP A 215 -10.71 13.92 6.09
CA TRP A 215 -11.15 13.54 4.76
C TRP A 215 -12.68 13.34 4.70
N LYS A 216 -13.24 12.60 5.67
CA LYS A 216 -14.69 12.38 5.75
C LYS A 216 -15.48 13.69 5.85
N GLN A 217 -15.01 14.62 6.69
CA GLN A 217 -15.64 15.93 6.81
C GLN A 217 -15.62 16.74 5.50
N ARG A 218 -14.53 16.64 4.72
CA ARG A 218 -14.35 17.44 3.49
C ARG A 218 -15.03 16.84 2.28
N TYR A 219 -15.03 15.51 2.14
CA TYR A 219 -15.36 14.85 0.89
C TYR A 219 -16.51 13.83 0.97
N ALA A 220 -16.85 13.32 2.17
CA ALA A 220 -17.94 12.35 2.33
C ALA A 220 -19.28 13.01 2.73
N SER A 221 -19.31 14.26 3.16
CA SER A 221 -20.51 14.95 3.65
C SER A 221 -21.54 15.31 2.56
N GLY A 222 -21.33 14.88 1.34
CA GLY A 222 -22.22 15.13 0.19
C GLY A 222 -22.66 13.88 -0.56
N GLN A 223 -22.47 12.68 0.02
CA GLN A 223 -22.91 11.40 -0.57
C GLN A 223 -24.15 10.88 0.11
#